data_fb944fe59cc2303255063e708de418fd
#
_entry.id   fb944fe59cc2303255063e708de418fd
#
_cell.length_a   1.000
_cell.length_b   1.000
_cell.length_c   1.000
_cell.angle_alpha   90.00
_cell.angle_beta   90.00
_cell.angle_gamma   90.00
#
_symmetry.space_group_name_H-M   'P 1'
#
loop_
_entity.id
_entity.type
_entity.pdbx_description
1 polymer ?
#
loop_
_entity_poly.entity_id
_entity_poly.type
_entity_poly.pdbx_seq_one_letter_code
_entity_poly.pdbx_strand_id
1 'polypeptide(L)'
;CDMREAVRRGGVLSTISVALWENICERTELRAQHSQGVASTHRAFHATRIQIAVAIIMEKDRIQHGRASVARNAGVISLAVMASRILGLVRDQVFAALFGAGLQYDAFLTAFRIPNLLRDLFAEGALSAAFVTTFTQVQQSKGAEEAFRLSNRVATALMILLGSICIVGWIFAPSIVYLLAPGFFDVPGKAELTIHLTRVMIPFLLLVALAAKAMGILNARNNFAIPAIAPVFFNLGSIIGGLFLGFTLGNFLGLSPIEGMAFGTLVGGFLQFAVQWPSLRRAGFRYRPMLSFTDPGVRQIMRLMGPAVIGTAAVQINVFVNTNFASEIVDPATGAVLNGPVSWLNYAFRFMQFPIGVFGVAIATAALPALSRSTANPDNSEFRQTLAHSLAQVF
;
A
#
# COMPACT_ATOMS: atom_id res chain seq x y z
N CYS A 1 -52.58 1.38 -6.34
CA CYS A 1 -51.58 0.72 -5.47
C CYS A 1 -50.34 1.57 -5.45
N ASP A 2 -50.18 2.40 -4.40
CA ASP A 2 -49.29 3.57 -4.42
C ASP A 2 -47.88 3.20 -3.96
N MET A 3 -47.06 2.69 -4.89
CA MET A 3 -45.64 2.44 -4.64
C MET A 3 -44.82 3.73 -4.68
N ARG A 4 -45.36 4.82 -5.24
CA ARG A 4 -44.74 6.16 -5.23
C ARG A 4 -44.54 6.67 -3.78
N GLU A 5 -45.44 6.29 -2.87
CA GLU A 5 -45.35 6.66 -1.45
C GLU A 5 -44.31 5.80 -0.68
N ALA A 6 -44.14 4.54 -1.06
CA ALA A 6 -43.10 3.65 -0.51
C ALA A 6 -41.67 4.05 -0.97
N VAL A 7 -41.52 4.53 -2.22
CA VAL A 7 -40.27 5.05 -2.78
C VAL A 7 -39.85 6.38 -2.13
N ARG A 8 -40.80 7.23 -1.78
CA ARG A 8 -40.53 8.51 -1.09
C ARG A 8 -40.04 8.34 0.36
N ARG A 9 -40.42 7.25 1.04
CA ARG A 9 -40.03 6.98 2.44
C ARG A 9 -38.74 6.19 2.60
N GLY A 10 -38.22 5.58 1.55
CA GLY A 10 -37.01 4.72 1.65
C GLY A 10 -36.03 4.87 0.50
N GLY A 11 -35.43 6.05 0.35
CA GLY A 11 -34.51 6.40 -0.72
C GLY A 11 -33.64 5.26 -1.26
N VAL A 12 -33.58 5.15 -2.59
CA VAL A 12 -32.76 4.28 -3.43
C VAL A 12 -33.41 2.93 -3.80
N LEU A 13 -34.46 3.02 -4.57
CA LEU A 13 -34.74 1.99 -5.57
C LEU A 13 -34.24 2.53 -6.91
N SER A 14 -33.38 1.77 -7.60
CA SER A 14 -32.86 2.18 -8.92
C SER A 14 -34.04 2.35 -9.88
N THR A 15 -33.90 3.28 -10.83
CA THR A 15 -34.88 3.56 -11.90
C THR A 15 -35.31 2.29 -12.66
N ILE A 16 -34.45 1.28 -12.68
CA ILE A 16 -34.68 -0.05 -13.25
C ILE A 16 -35.75 -0.83 -12.48
N SER A 17 -35.78 -0.74 -11.15
CA SER A 17 -36.77 -1.45 -10.31
C SER A 17 -38.15 -0.88 -10.45
N VAL A 18 -38.28 0.44 -10.69
CA VAL A 18 -39.54 1.12 -10.90
C VAL A 18 -40.10 0.80 -12.30
N ALA A 19 -39.26 0.83 -13.34
CA ALA A 19 -39.63 0.49 -14.71
C ALA A 19 -40.01 -1.01 -14.85
N LEU A 20 -39.36 -1.89 -14.11
CA LEU A 20 -39.72 -3.32 -14.08
C LEU A 20 -41.06 -3.55 -13.40
N TRP A 21 -41.34 -2.80 -12.35
CA TRP A 21 -42.64 -2.84 -11.64
C TRP A 21 -43.80 -2.32 -12.51
N GLU A 22 -43.63 -1.18 -13.19
CA GLU A 22 -44.64 -0.64 -14.09
C GLU A 22 -44.94 -1.62 -15.24
N ASN A 23 -43.93 -2.23 -15.84
CA ASN A 23 -44.09 -3.22 -16.90
C ASN A 23 -44.79 -4.51 -16.43
N ILE A 24 -44.54 -4.95 -15.20
CA ILE A 24 -45.19 -6.12 -14.58
C ILE A 24 -46.64 -5.80 -14.23
N CYS A 25 -46.95 -4.60 -13.70
CA CYS A 25 -48.31 -4.19 -13.42
C CYS A 25 -49.13 -4.07 -14.70
N GLU A 26 -48.62 -3.44 -15.73
CA GLU A 26 -49.31 -3.27 -17.05
C GLU A 26 -49.59 -4.62 -17.71
N ARG A 27 -48.65 -5.57 -17.72
CA ARG A 27 -48.85 -6.91 -18.25
C ARG A 27 -49.82 -7.77 -17.44
N THR A 28 -49.94 -7.50 -16.14
CA THR A 28 -50.85 -8.24 -15.25
C THR A 28 -52.29 -7.70 -15.37
N GLU A 29 -52.46 -6.39 -15.54
CA GLU A 29 -53.77 -5.79 -15.82
C GLU A 29 -54.32 -6.21 -17.20
N LEU A 30 -53.49 -6.24 -18.24
CA LEU A 30 -53.84 -6.73 -19.57
C LEU A 30 -54.25 -8.24 -19.58
N ARG A 31 -53.63 -9.07 -18.73
CA ARG A 31 -54.01 -10.48 -18.57
C ARG A 31 -55.27 -10.68 -17.73
N ALA A 32 -55.56 -9.80 -16.76
CA ALA A 32 -56.75 -9.86 -15.93
C ALA A 32 -58.02 -9.49 -16.73
N GLN A 33 -57.90 -8.67 -17.78
CA GLN A 33 -59.03 -8.32 -18.66
C GLN A 33 -59.39 -9.45 -19.65
N HIS A 34 -58.58 -10.48 -19.83
CA HIS A 34 -58.78 -11.55 -20.81
C HIS A 34 -59.12 -12.93 -20.22
N SER A 35 -59.27 -13.10 -18.90
CA SER A 35 -59.55 -14.41 -18.30
C SER A 35 -60.75 -14.40 -17.34
N GLN A 36 -61.81 -15.14 -17.68
CA GLN A 36 -62.93 -15.48 -16.81
C GLN A 36 -62.48 -16.53 -15.74
N GLY A 37 -61.69 -16.11 -14.78
CA GLY A 37 -61.17 -16.99 -13.71
C GLY A 37 -60.66 -16.23 -12.50
N VAL A 38 -61.52 -15.48 -11.82
CA VAL A 38 -61.17 -14.52 -10.76
C VAL A 38 -60.44 -15.14 -9.56
N ALA A 39 -60.58 -16.41 -9.28
CA ALA A 39 -59.98 -17.04 -8.09
C ALA A 39 -58.52 -17.55 -8.33
N SER A 40 -58.13 -17.88 -9.55
CA SER A 40 -56.77 -18.33 -9.89
C SER A 40 -55.80 -17.17 -10.08
N THR A 41 -56.29 -16.06 -10.64
CA THR A 41 -55.53 -14.82 -10.84
C THR A 41 -55.18 -14.14 -9.52
N HIS A 42 -56.12 -14.16 -8.53
CA HIS A 42 -55.85 -13.58 -7.20
C HIS A 42 -54.73 -14.35 -6.44
N ARG A 43 -54.68 -15.68 -6.53
CA ARG A 43 -53.62 -16.48 -5.93
C ARG A 43 -52.26 -16.29 -6.64
N ALA A 44 -52.23 -16.21 -7.95
CA ALA A 44 -51.02 -15.92 -8.71
C ALA A 44 -50.47 -14.52 -8.40
N PHE A 45 -51.36 -13.52 -8.25
CA PHE A 45 -50.98 -12.16 -7.91
C PHE A 45 -50.40 -12.04 -6.49
N HIS A 46 -50.96 -12.75 -5.51
CA HIS A 46 -50.41 -12.81 -4.15
C HIS A 46 -49.06 -13.52 -4.10
N ALA A 47 -48.88 -14.63 -4.84
CA ALA A 47 -47.60 -15.34 -4.91
C ALA A 47 -46.50 -14.48 -5.53
N THR A 48 -46.80 -13.75 -6.61
CA THR A 48 -45.83 -12.83 -7.25
C THR A 48 -45.47 -11.65 -6.34
N ARG A 49 -46.43 -11.09 -5.59
CA ARG A 49 -46.13 -10.03 -4.59
C ARG A 49 -45.26 -10.52 -3.47
N ILE A 50 -45.46 -11.73 -2.98
CA ILE A 50 -44.61 -12.33 -1.94
C ILE A 50 -43.18 -12.57 -2.48
N GLN A 51 -43.04 -13.10 -3.70
CA GLN A 51 -41.73 -13.32 -4.31
C GLN A 51 -40.95 -12.02 -4.50
N ILE A 52 -41.61 -10.95 -4.96
CA ILE A 52 -40.97 -9.64 -5.12
C ILE A 52 -40.59 -9.05 -3.76
N ALA A 53 -41.46 -9.14 -2.75
CA ALA A 53 -41.16 -8.65 -1.40
C ALA A 53 -39.99 -9.40 -0.79
N VAL A 54 -39.90 -10.72 -0.95
CA VAL A 54 -38.79 -11.53 -0.52
C VAL A 54 -37.49 -11.13 -1.26
N ALA A 55 -37.54 -10.95 -2.58
CA ALA A 55 -36.39 -10.50 -3.37
C ALA A 55 -35.88 -9.12 -2.92
N ILE A 56 -36.77 -8.16 -2.64
CA ILE A 56 -36.39 -6.84 -2.14
C ILE A 56 -35.79 -6.92 -0.75
N ILE A 57 -36.34 -7.74 0.14
CA ILE A 57 -35.80 -7.96 1.50
C ILE A 57 -34.40 -8.61 1.41
N MET A 58 -34.23 -9.65 0.58
CA MET A 58 -32.94 -10.31 0.39
C MET A 58 -31.87 -9.38 -0.21
N GLU A 59 -32.27 -8.54 -1.17
CA GLU A 59 -31.37 -7.53 -1.75
C GLU A 59 -31.00 -6.44 -0.75
N LYS A 60 -31.93 -5.99 0.09
CA LYS A 60 -31.67 -5.03 1.18
C LYS A 60 -30.73 -5.62 2.22
N ASP A 61 -30.94 -6.87 2.62
CA ASP A 61 -30.05 -7.58 3.54
C ASP A 61 -28.67 -7.79 2.93
N ARG A 62 -28.57 -8.12 1.63
CA ARG A 62 -27.30 -8.26 0.91
C ARG A 62 -26.55 -6.94 0.87
N ILE A 63 -27.23 -5.81 0.61
CA ILE A 63 -26.62 -4.48 0.60
C ILE A 63 -26.18 -4.07 2.01
N GLN A 64 -26.96 -4.35 3.06
CA GLN A 64 -26.60 -4.03 4.44
C GLN A 64 -25.41 -4.86 4.92
N HIS A 65 -25.40 -6.18 4.66
CA HIS A 65 -24.28 -7.06 4.99
C HIS A 65 -23.02 -6.68 4.22
N GLY A 66 -23.14 -6.28 2.96
CA GLY A 66 -22.06 -5.73 2.15
C GLY A 66 -21.46 -4.47 2.78
N ARG A 67 -22.29 -3.53 3.20
CA ARG A 67 -21.85 -2.27 3.86
C ARG A 67 -21.19 -2.52 5.21
N ALA A 68 -21.75 -3.40 6.03
CA ALA A 68 -21.16 -3.75 7.34
C ALA A 68 -19.79 -4.43 7.19
N SER A 69 -19.63 -5.33 6.21
CA SER A 69 -18.36 -6.00 5.93
C SER A 69 -17.30 -5.02 5.42
N VAL A 70 -17.66 -4.09 4.54
CA VAL A 70 -16.78 -3.03 4.04
C VAL A 70 -16.34 -2.10 5.17
N ALA A 71 -17.27 -1.66 6.03
CA ALA A 71 -16.94 -0.81 7.18
C ALA A 71 -16.01 -1.51 8.18
N ARG A 72 -16.26 -2.79 8.47
CA ARG A 72 -15.40 -3.59 9.35
C ARG A 72 -13.99 -3.77 8.76
N ASN A 73 -13.89 -4.08 7.47
CA ASN A 73 -12.61 -4.24 6.80
C ASN A 73 -11.84 -2.91 6.77
N ALA A 74 -12.51 -1.80 6.49
CA ALA A 74 -11.91 -0.46 6.55
C ALA A 74 -11.39 -0.13 7.96
N GLY A 75 -12.14 -0.47 9.01
CA GLY A 75 -11.70 -0.29 10.40
C GLY A 75 -10.44 -1.09 10.74
N VAL A 76 -10.38 -2.37 10.35
CA VAL A 76 -9.20 -3.23 10.55
C VAL A 76 -7.99 -2.69 9.79
N ILE A 77 -8.16 -2.26 8.56
CA ILE A 77 -7.08 -1.68 7.74
C ILE A 77 -6.57 -0.39 8.40
N SER A 78 -7.47 0.51 8.81
CA SER A 78 -7.09 1.78 9.46
C SER A 78 -6.33 1.55 10.75
N LEU A 79 -6.78 0.60 11.58
CA LEU A 79 -6.11 0.23 12.83
C LEU A 79 -4.72 -0.36 12.57
N ALA A 80 -4.59 -1.24 11.57
CA ALA A 80 -3.31 -1.84 11.19
C ALA A 80 -2.31 -0.78 10.66
N VAL A 81 -2.79 0.16 9.83
CA VAL A 81 -1.97 1.27 9.33
C VAL A 81 -1.52 2.17 10.49
N MET A 82 -2.42 2.50 11.42
CA MET A 82 -2.07 3.30 12.59
C MET A 82 -1.06 2.59 13.49
N ALA A 83 -1.26 1.31 13.78
CA ALA A 83 -0.31 0.50 14.54
C ALA A 83 1.07 0.46 13.87
N SER A 84 1.13 0.31 12.55
CA SER A 84 2.38 0.35 11.81
C SER A 84 3.09 1.70 11.92
N ARG A 85 2.36 2.82 11.86
CA ARG A 85 2.92 4.18 12.00
C ARG A 85 3.48 4.41 13.40
N ILE A 86 2.73 4.00 14.45
CA ILE A 86 3.18 4.07 15.85
C ILE A 86 4.44 3.23 16.04
N LEU A 87 4.44 1.98 15.56
CA LEU A 87 5.63 1.12 15.67
C LEU A 87 6.82 1.64 14.86
N GLY A 88 6.58 2.30 13.72
CA GLY A 88 7.62 2.99 12.97
C GLY A 88 8.24 4.14 13.78
N LEU A 89 7.41 4.91 14.48
CA LEU A 89 7.89 5.96 15.40
C LEU A 89 8.67 5.36 16.58
N VAL A 90 8.16 4.30 17.19
CA VAL A 90 8.85 3.58 18.29
C VAL A 90 10.19 3.05 17.81
N ARG A 91 10.28 2.48 16.62
CA ARG A 91 11.55 2.05 16.04
C ARG A 91 12.54 3.20 15.95
N ASP A 92 12.13 4.34 15.42
CA ASP A 92 13.01 5.50 15.26
C ASP A 92 13.43 6.08 16.61
N GLN A 93 12.55 6.02 17.64
CA GLN A 93 12.89 6.38 19.03
C GLN A 93 13.91 5.43 19.64
N VAL A 94 13.80 4.13 19.40
CA VAL A 94 14.79 3.13 19.85
C VAL A 94 16.15 3.42 19.23
N PHE A 95 16.20 3.71 17.92
CA PHE A 95 17.46 4.09 17.26
C PHE A 95 18.04 5.40 17.83
N ALA A 96 17.19 6.39 18.04
CA ALA A 96 17.60 7.66 18.63
C ALA A 96 18.15 7.50 20.07
N ALA A 97 17.52 6.67 20.88
CA ALA A 97 17.96 6.39 22.24
C ALA A 97 19.29 5.62 22.29
N LEU A 98 19.55 4.72 21.32
CA LEU A 98 20.74 3.90 21.31
C LEU A 98 21.95 4.60 20.70
N PHE A 99 21.75 5.41 19.65
CA PHE A 99 22.84 5.98 18.84
C PHE A 99 22.90 7.50 18.85
N GLY A 100 21.86 8.16 19.38
CA GLY A 100 21.77 9.62 19.36
C GLY A 100 21.75 10.20 17.93
N ALA A 101 22.18 11.45 17.81
CA ALA A 101 22.45 12.11 16.53
C ALA A 101 23.98 12.16 16.35
N GLY A 102 24.54 11.10 15.79
CA GLY A 102 25.98 10.93 15.69
C GLY A 102 26.41 10.17 14.45
N LEU A 103 27.70 9.91 14.33
CA LEU A 103 28.33 9.25 13.18
C LEU A 103 27.61 7.97 12.78
N GLN A 104 27.34 7.08 13.75
CA GLN A 104 26.75 5.76 13.46
C GLN A 104 25.33 5.87 12.92
N TYR A 105 24.51 6.76 13.49
CA TYR A 105 23.13 6.90 13.04
C TYR A 105 23.02 7.65 11.72
N ASP A 106 23.85 8.67 11.49
CA ASP A 106 23.98 9.30 10.17
C ASP A 106 24.34 8.30 9.08
N ALA A 107 25.34 7.45 9.36
CA ALA A 107 25.77 6.39 8.45
C ALA A 107 24.63 5.40 8.15
N PHE A 108 23.90 4.97 9.19
CA PHE A 108 22.78 4.05 9.06
C PHE A 108 21.62 4.68 8.23
N LEU A 109 21.24 5.92 8.54
CA LEU A 109 20.16 6.62 7.84
C LEU A 109 20.48 6.81 6.36
N THR A 110 21.72 7.22 6.06
CA THR A 110 22.20 7.40 4.68
C THR A 110 22.22 6.08 3.93
N ALA A 111 22.74 5.02 4.55
CA ALA A 111 22.77 3.69 3.97
C ALA A 111 21.38 3.11 3.72
N PHE A 112 20.43 3.27 4.66
CA PHE A 112 19.06 2.80 4.51
C PHE A 112 18.27 3.62 3.48
N ARG A 113 18.64 4.88 3.26
CA ARG A 113 17.98 5.75 2.29
C ARG A 113 18.06 5.21 0.87
N ILE A 114 19.17 4.58 0.50
CA ILE A 114 19.40 4.01 -0.84
C ILE A 114 18.36 2.93 -1.19
N PRO A 115 18.22 1.82 -0.45
CA PRO A 115 17.21 0.81 -0.76
C PRO A 115 15.78 1.33 -0.55
N ASN A 116 15.58 2.30 0.34
CA ASN A 116 14.27 2.90 0.58
C ASN A 116 13.80 3.79 -0.58
N LEU A 117 14.69 4.59 -1.17
CA LEU A 117 14.45 5.34 -2.40
C LEU A 117 13.96 4.43 -3.53
N LEU A 118 14.69 3.33 -3.75
CA LEU A 118 14.34 2.36 -4.78
C LEU A 118 13.02 1.62 -4.47
N ARG A 119 12.74 1.36 -3.19
CA ARG A 119 11.46 0.82 -2.73
C ARG A 119 10.29 1.74 -3.12
N ASP A 120 10.40 3.03 -2.82
CA ASP A 120 9.35 4.00 -3.09
C ASP A 120 9.11 4.16 -4.60
N LEU A 121 10.19 4.11 -5.40
CA LEU A 121 10.09 4.17 -6.85
C LEU A 121 9.44 2.91 -7.46
N PHE A 122 9.86 1.72 -7.03
CA PHE A 122 9.52 0.48 -7.71
C PHE A 122 8.46 -0.36 -7.00
N ALA A 123 8.37 -0.34 -5.66
CA ALA A 123 7.57 -1.30 -4.92
C ALA A 123 6.22 -0.74 -4.41
N GLU A 124 6.15 0.45 -3.86
CA GLU A 124 4.96 0.89 -3.12
C GLU A 124 3.89 1.58 -3.98
N GLY A 125 4.25 2.39 -4.97
CA GLY A 125 3.27 3.16 -5.73
C GLY A 125 2.95 2.55 -7.10
N ALA A 126 3.95 2.59 -7.96
CA ALA A 126 3.79 2.29 -9.39
C ALA A 126 3.47 0.80 -9.65
N LEU A 127 4.25 -0.11 -9.03
CA LEU A 127 4.08 -1.54 -9.23
C LEU A 127 2.75 -2.04 -8.68
N SER A 128 2.39 -1.64 -7.44
CA SER A 128 1.19 -2.16 -6.79
C SER A 128 -0.07 -1.80 -7.58
N ALA A 129 -0.23 -0.54 -7.99
CA ALA A 129 -1.38 -0.09 -8.77
C ALA A 129 -1.44 -0.77 -10.15
N ALA A 130 -0.33 -0.78 -10.90
CA ALA A 130 -0.24 -1.39 -12.22
C ALA A 130 -0.49 -2.91 -12.17
N PHE A 131 0.09 -3.58 -11.16
CA PHE A 131 -0.06 -5.01 -10.99
C PHE A 131 -1.48 -5.41 -10.61
N VAL A 132 -2.10 -4.77 -9.61
CA VAL A 132 -3.47 -5.09 -9.16
C VAL A 132 -4.46 -4.91 -10.29
N THR A 133 -4.38 -3.80 -11.03
CA THR A 133 -5.27 -3.54 -12.17
C THR A 133 -5.14 -4.62 -13.24
N THR A 134 -3.91 -4.91 -13.69
CA THR A 134 -3.67 -5.90 -14.75
C THR A 134 -4.00 -7.32 -14.29
N PHE A 135 -3.63 -7.67 -13.05
CA PHE A 135 -3.95 -8.98 -12.46
C PHE A 135 -5.46 -9.22 -12.40
N THR A 136 -6.23 -8.22 -11.95
CA THR A 136 -7.69 -8.30 -11.86
C THR A 136 -8.34 -8.43 -13.24
N GLN A 137 -7.87 -7.67 -14.24
CA GLN A 137 -8.33 -7.78 -15.61
C GLN A 137 -8.09 -9.19 -16.19
N VAL A 138 -6.88 -9.74 -16.00
CA VAL A 138 -6.55 -11.09 -16.47
C VAL A 138 -7.36 -12.14 -15.71
N GLN A 139 -7.57 -11.97 -14.41
CA GLN A 139 -8.39 -12.87 -13.61
C GLN A 139 -9.84 -12.91 -14.08
N GLN A 140 -10.42 -11.77 -14.46
CA GLN A 140 -11.79 -11.67 -14.94
C GLN A 140 -11.95 -12.21 -16.37
N SER A 141 -10.98 -11.95 -17.24
CA SER A 141 -11.07 -12.32 -18.67
C SER A 141 -10.57 -13.72 -18.98
N LYS A 142 -9.55 -14.23 -18.26
CA LYS A 142 -8.86 -15.50 -18.55
C LYS A 142 -8.84 -16.48 -17.38
N GLY A 143 -9.42 -16.09 -16.24
CA GLY A 143 -9.50 -16.93 -15.04
C GLY A 143 -8.29 -16.81 -14.11
N ALA A 144 -8.42 -17.45 -12.93
CA ALA A 144 -7.45 -17.32 -11.83
C ALA A 144 -6.09 -17.97 -12.17
N GLU A 145 -6.07 -19.04 -12.94
CA GLU A 145 -4.83 -19.74 -13.28
C GLU A 145 -3.91 -18.86 -14.13
N GLU A 146 -4.44 -18.21 -15.17
CA GLU A 146 -3.65 -17.33 -16.04
C GLU A 146 -3.21 -16.06 -15.27
N ALA A 147 -4.03 -15.54 -14.38
CA ALA A 147 -3.63 -14.46 -13.47
C ALA A 147 -2.44 -14.86 -12.57
N PHE A 148 -2.42 -16.10 -12.06
CA PHE A 148 -1.28 -16.61 -11.31
C PHE A 148 -0.04 -16.85 -12.17
N ARG A 149 -0.21 -17.28 -13.43
CA ARG A 149 0.90 -17.36 -14.40
C ARG A 149 1.50 -15.98 -14.67
N LEU A 150 0.66 -14.96 -14.92
CA LEU A 150 1.11 -13.57 -15.03
C LEU A 150 1.87 -13.15 -13.78
N SER A 151 1.31 -13.45 -12.60
CA SER A 151 1.97 -13.14 -11.32
C SER A 151 3.34 -13.80 -11.18
N ASN A 152 3.51 -15.03 -11.64
CA ASN A 152 4.79 -15.73 -11.63
C ASN A 152 5.81 -15.09 -12.60
N ARG A 153 5.37 -14.71 -13.81
CA ARG A 153 6.21 -13.97 -14.79
C ARG A 153 6.70 -12.65 -14.20
N VAL A 154 5.78 -11.87 -13.61
CA VAL A 154 6.11 -10.59 -12.95
C VAL A 154 7.04 -10.79 -11.76
N ALA A 155 6.82 -11.81 -10.91
CA ALA A 155 7.72 -12.11 -9.80
C ALA A 155 9.14 -12.42 -10.25
N THR A 156 9.25 -13.29 -11.26
CA THR A 156 10.56 -13.68 -11.80
C THR A 156 11.28 -12.49 -12.44
N ALA A 157 10.55 -11.68 -13.23
CA ALA A 157 11.11 -10.47 -13.82
C ALA A 157 11.59 -9.46 -12.76
N LEU A 158 10.78 -9.24 -11.70
CA LEU A 158 11.17 -8.38 -10.58
C LEU A 158 12.38 -8.91 -9.83
N MET A 159 12.44 -10.21 -9.53
CA MET A 159 13.60 -10.79 -8.85
C MET A 159 14.88 -10.64 -9.66
N ILE A 160 14.82 -10.83 -10.97
CA ILE A 160 15.97 -10.63 -11.85
C ILE A 160 16.36 -9.13 -11.90
N LEU A 161 15.40 -8.25 -12.17
CA LEU A 161 15.65 -6.82 -12.28
C LEU A 161 16.21 -6.23 -10.97
N LEU A 162 15.48 -6.43 -9.87
CA LEU A 162 15.87 -5.87 -8.57
C LEU A 162 17.09 -6.58 -7.98
N GLY A 163 17.24 -7.88 -8.23
CA GLY A 163 18.45 -8.63 -7.89
C GLY A 163 19.68 -8.08 -8.61
N SER A 164 19.55 -7.79 -9.91
CA SER A 164 20.62 -7.13 -10.67
C SER A 164 20.93 -5.72 -10.13
N ILE A 165 19.92 -4.94 -9.80
CA ILE A 165 20.07 -3.62 -9.17
C ILE A 165 20.79 -3.76 -7.82
N CYS A 166 20.44 -4.77 -7.00
CA CYS A 166 21.12 -5.03 -5.73
C CYS A 166 22.60 -5.39 -5.94
N ILE A 167 22.93 -6.22 -6.91
CA ILE A 167 24.31 -6.58 -7.23
C ILE A 167 25.11 -5.35 -7.69
N VAL A 168 24.56 -4.59 -8.64
CA VAL A 168 25.18 -3.36 -9.14
C VAL A 168 25.35 -2.36 -8.00
N GLY A 169 24.31 -2.13 -7.19
CA GLY A 169 24.35 -1.23 -6.05
C GLY A 169 25.35 -1.69 -4.97
N TRP A 170 25.53 -2.99 -4.77
CA TRP A 170 26.52 -3.54 -3.85
C TRP A 170 27.96 -3.26 -4.35
N ILE A 171 28.23 -3.44 -5.65
CA ILE A 171 29.53 -3.17 -6.27
C ILE A 171 29.83 -1.67 -6.22
N PHE A 172 28.88 -0.84 -6.64
CA PHE A 172 29.03 0.62 -6.74
C PHE A 172 28.64 1.36 -5.45
N ALA A 173 28.48 0.66 -4.31
CA ALA A 173 28.16 1.27 -3.03
C ALA A 173 29.07 2.46 -2.66
N PRO A 174 30.41 2.42 -2.86
CA PRO A 174 31.28 3.58 -2.59
C PRO A 174 30.87 4.82 -3.40
N SER A 175 30.67 4.65 -4.71
CA SER A 175 30.30 5.77 -5.59
C SER A 175 28.89 6.32 -5.28
N ILE A 176 27.95 5.44 -4.93
CA ILE A 176 26.60 5.83 -4.56
C ILE A 176 26.61 6.62 -3.24
N VAL A 177 27.37 6.18 -2.25
CA VAL A 177 27.54 6.88 -0.97
C VAL A 177 28.22 8.22 -1.17
N TYR A 178 29.28 8.28 -1.99
CA TYR A 178 29.94 9.54 -2.34
C TYR A 178 28.98 10.54 -2.99
N LEU A 179 28.15 10.10 -3.94
CA LEU A 179 27.17 10.96 -4.60
C LEU A 179 26.07 11.45 -3.63
N LEU A 180 25.67 10.61 -2.66
CA LEU A 180 24.59 10.91 -1.72
C LEU A 180 25.06 11.76 -0.53
N ALA A 181 26.26 11.52 -0.02
CA ALA A 181 26.80 12.13 1.18
C ALA A 181 28.33 12.34 1.05
N PRO A 182 28.80 13.26 0.20
CA PRO A 182 30.22 13.49 -0.05
C PRO A 182 30.98 13.90 1.21
N GLY A 183 30.41 14.75 2.07
CA GLY A 183 31.03 15.17 3.32
C GLY A 183 31.33 14.04 4.33
N PHE A 184 30.76 12.85 4.12
CA PHE A 184 31.11 11.72 5.00
C PHE A 184 32.54 11.18 4.74
N PHE A 185 33.13 11.51 3.61
CA PHE A 185 34.48 11.12 3.28
C PHE A 185 35.54 11.98 4.00
N ASP A 186 35.14 13.14 4.51
CA ASP A 186 35.99 14.02 5.33
C ASP A 186 35.99 13.62 6.81
N VAL A 187 35.12 12.68 7.20
CA VAL A 187 35.04 12.18 8.60
C VAL A 187 35.61 10.77 8.67
N PRO A 188 36.69 10.53 9.42
CA PRO A 188 37.35 9.22 9.51
C PRO A 188 36.38 8.12 9.93
N GLY A 189 36.33 7.02 9.16
CA GLY A 189 35.50 5.84 9.42
C GLY A 189 34.01 5.99 9.09
N LYS A 190 33.50 7.19 8.77
CA LYS A 190 32.06 7.41 8.52
C LYS A 190 31.66 6.91 7.14
N ALA A 191 32.46 7.19 6.12
CA ALA A 191 32.20 6.73 4.75
C ALA A 191 32.28 5.20 4.68
N GLU A 192 33.31 4.59 5.26
CA GLU A 192 33.51 3.13 5.28
C GLU A 192 32.34 2.42 5.96
N LEU A 193 31.90 2.93 7.12
CA LEU A 193 30.73 2.39 7.82
C LEU A 193 29.47 2.52 6.96
N THR A 194 29.26 3.68 6.32
CA THR A 194 28.09 3.92 5.46
C THR A 194 28.07 2.97 4.27
N ILE A 195 29.22 2.77 3.62
CA ILE A 195 29.38 1.84 2.49
C ILE A 195 29.08 0.39 2.94
N HIS A 196 29.64 -0.01 4.09
CA HIS A 196 29.40 -1.34 4.65
C HIS A 196 27.90 -1.56 4.96
N LEU A 197 27.27 -0.64 5.67
CA LEU A 197 25.83 -0.71 6.00
C LEU A 197 24.96 -0.68 4.73
N THR A 198 25.34 0.07 3.70
CA THR A 198 24.66 0.07 2.39
C THR A 198 24.68 -1.32 1.77
N ARG A 199 25.85 -1.96 1.75
CA ARG A 199 26.02 -3.33 1.22
C ARG A 199 25.18 -4.35 1.97
N VAL A 200 25.09 -4.22 3.29
CA VAL A 200 24.25 -5.08 4.14
C VAL A 200 22.78 -4.85 3.83
N MET A 201 22.32 -3.61 3.71
CA MET A 201 20.89 -3.29 3.61
C MET A 201 20.31 -3.31 2.19
N ILE A 202 21.13 -3.26 1.14
CA ILE A 202 20.63 -3.20 -0.24
C ILE A 202 19.72 -4.38 -0.63
N PRO A 203 19.88 -5.63 -0.12
CA PRO A 203 18.96 -6.74 -0.37
C PRO A 203 17.54 -6.52 0.18
N PHE A 204 17.36 -5.57 1.10
CA PHE A 204 16.04 -5.17 1.61
C PHE A 204 15.10 -4.78 0.48
N LEU A 205 15.61 -4.16 -0.60
CA LEU A 205 14.83 -3.80 -1.78
C LEU A 205 14.08 -5.00 -2.36
N LEU A 206 14.75 -6.15 -2.48
CA LEU A 206 14.13 -7.36 -3.02
C LEU A 206 13.04 -7.90 -2.11
N LEU A 207 13.29 -7.91 -0.79
CA LEU A 207 12.35 -8.40 0.21
C LEU A 207 11.06 -7.57 0.22
N VAL A 208 11.19 -6.25 0.21
CA VAL A 208 10.03 -5.35 0.24
C VAL A 208 9.26 -5.37 -1.08
N ALA A 209 9.92 -5.51 -2.22
CA ALA A 209 9.23 -5.64 -3.51
C ALA A 209 8.44 -6.95 -3.61
N LEU A 210 8.96 -8.05 -3.08
CA LEU A 210 8.23 -9.30 -2.96
C LEU A 210 7.03 -9.18 -2.00
N ALA A 211 7.20 -8.46 -0.89
CA ALA A 211 6.11 -8.18 0.04
C ALA A 211 5.01 -7.32 -0.60
N ALA A 212 5.38 -6.28 -1.36
CA ALA A 212 4.44 -5.43 -2.08
C ALA A 212 3.67 -6.20 -3.17
N LYS A 213 4.35 -7.08 -3.90
CA LYS A 213 3.71 -7.98 -4.87
C LYS A 213 2.75 -8.96 -4.19
N ALA A 214 3.14 -9.54 -3.06
CA ALA A 214 2.28 -10.41 -2.25
C ALA A 214 1.01 -9.68 -1.82
N MET A 215 1.15 -8.45 -1.33
CA MET A 215 0.05 -7.54 -1.01
C MET A 215 -0.88 -7.33 -2.21
N GLY A 216 -0.32 -7.09 -3.41
CA GLY A 216 -1.10 -6.91 -4.64
C GLY A 216 -1.98 -8.11 -4.98
N ILE A 217 -1.46 -9.35 -4.87
CA ILE A 217 -2.24 -10.57 -5.09
C ILE A 217 -3.36 -10.70 -4.04
N LEU A 218 -3.05 -10.48 -2.77
CA LEU A 218 -4.02 -10.62 -1.67
C LEU A 218 -5.12 -9.56 -1.78
N ASN A 219 -4.79 -8.33 -2.10
CA ASN A 219 -5.75 -7.25 -2.34
C ASN A 219 -6.68 -7.56 -3.53
N ALA A 220 -6.14 -8.08 -4.62
CA ALA A 220 -6.94 -8.51 -5.77
C ALA A 220 -7.88 -9.69 -5.45
N ARG A 221 -7.59 -10.42 -4.37
CA ARG A 221 -8.42 -11.51 -3.82
C ARG A 221 -9.31 -11.06 -2.65
N ASN A 222 -9.50 -9.75 -2.46
CA ASN A 222 -10.27 -9.15 -1.36
C ASN A 222 -9.77 -9.50 0.05
N ASN A 223 -8.51 -9.87 0.19
CA ASN A 223 -7.86 -10.08 1.48
C ASN A 223 -6.97 -8.87 1.80
N PHE A 224 -7.52 -7.90 2.50
CA PHE A 224 -6.84 -6.64 2.82
C PHE A 224 -6.20 -6.64 4.21
N ALA A 225 -6.67 -7.47 5.13
CA ALA A 225 -6.24 -7.46 6.53
C ALA A 225 -4.75 -7.87 6.69
N ILE A 226 -4.35 -8.96 6.06
CA ILE A 226 -2.97 -9.47 6.16
C ILE A 226 -1.95 -8.51 5.52
N PRO A 227 -2.19 -7.97 4.29
CA PRO A 227 -1.35 -6.92 3.74
C PRO A 227 -1.25 -5.67 4.62
N ALA A 228 -2.37 -5.24 5.23
CA ALA A 228 -2.38 -4.04 6.07
C ALA A 228 -1.53 -4.20 7.34
N ILE A 229 -1.47 -5.41 7.92
CA ILE A 229 -0.67 -5.69 9.13
C ILE A 229 0.80 -6.00 8.81
N ALA A 230 1.15 -6.34 7.58
CA ALA A 230 2.51 -6.74 7.20
C ALA A 230 3.60 -5.69 7.55
N PRO A 231 3.38 -4.36 7.40
CA PRO A 231 4.37 -3.37 7.83
C PRO A 231 4.58 -3.29 9.35
N VAL A 232 3.62 -3.78 10.17
CA VAL A 232 3.80 -3.94 11.63
C VAL A 232 4.92 -4.94 11.90
N PHE A 233 4.92 -6.07 11.19
CA PHE A 233 5.96 -7.10 11.30
C PHE A 233 7.32 -6.62 10.80
N PHE A 234 7.36 -5.72 9.81
CA PHE A 234 8.59 -5.05 9.44
C PHE A 234 9.20 -4.27 10.62
N ASN A 235 8.41 -3.43 11.27
CA ASN A 235 8.90 -2.62 12.39
C ASN A 235 9.29 -3.48 13.59
N LEU A 236 8.49 -4.47 13.94
CA LEU A 236 8.81 -5.42 15.03
C LEU A 236 10.08 -6.22 14.72
N GLY A 237 10.20 -6.75 13.51
CA GLY A 237 11.40 -7.49 13.09
C GLY A 237 12.65 -6.63 13.06
N SER A 238 12.54 -5.37 12.64
CA SER A 238 13.65 -4.42 12.68
C SER A 238 14.11 -4.11 14.10
N ILE A 239 13.18 -3.87 15.03
CA ILE A 239 13.49 -3.57 16.43
C ILE A 239 14.05 -4.83 17.10
N ILE A 240 13.28 -5.91 17.16
CA ILE A 240 13.63 -7.11 17.93
C ILE A 240 14.84 -7.79 17.31
N GLY A 241 14.83 -7.97 15.98
CA GLY A 241 15.96 -8.57 15.25
C GLY A 241 17.24 -7.75 15.38
N GLY A 242 17.12 -6.41 15.28
CA GLY A 242 18.25 -5.49 15.42
C GLY A 242 18.85 -5.51 16.81
N LEU A 243 18.03 -5.42 17.85
CA LEU A 243 18.47 -5.50 19.24
C LEU A 243 19.11 -6.85 19.55
N PHE A 244 18.49 -7.95 19.13
CA PHE A 244 19.00 -9.27 19.35
C PHE A 244 20.34 -9.49 18.64
N LEU A 245 20.46 -9.12 17.36
CA LEU A 245 21.69 -9.28 16.59
C LEU A 245 22.79 -8.31 17.03
N GLY A 246 22.45 -7.07 17.40
CA GLY A 246 23.44 -6.07 17.76
C GLY A 246 23.93 -6.16 19.20
N PHE A 247 23.05 -6.50 20.13
CA PHE A 247 23.39 -6.44 21.57
C PHE A 247 23.48 -7.80 22.26
N THR A 248 22.76 -8.82 21.77
CA THR A 248 22.81 -10.16 22.37
C THR A 248 23.81 -11.06 21.66
N LEU A 249 23.74 -11.15 20.33
CA LEU A 249 24.64 -11.97 19.52
C LEU A 249 25.80 -11.19 18.93
N GLY A 250 25.83 -9.86 19.02
CA GLY A 250 26.81 -9.00 18.36
C GLY A 250 28.25 -9.37 18.72
N ASN A 251 28.55 -9.54 20.00
CA ASN A 251 29.88 -9.92 20.47
C ASN A 251 30.31 -11.30 19.94
N PHE A 252 29.39 -12.26 19.83
CA PHE A 252 29.67 -13.60 19.31
C PHE A 252 29.87 -13.61 17.80
N LEU A 253 29.14 -12.76 17.08
CA LEU A 253 29.17 -12.66 15.62
C LEU A 253 30.18 -11.63 15.11
N GLY A 254 30.85 -10.90 16.01
CA GLY A 254 31.74 -9.80 15.64
C GLY A 254 31.02 -8.60 15.01
N LEU A 255 29.75 -8.40 15.33
CA LEU A 255 28.93 -7.32 14.81
C LEU A 255 28.89 -6.16 15.81
N SER A 256 29.07 -4.95 15.32
CA SER A 256 28.76 -3.74 16.09
C SER A 256 27.23 -3.58 16.28
N PRO A 257 26.77 -2.86 17.31
CA PRO A 257 25.34 -2.63 17.54
C PRO A 257 24.60 -2.07 16.32
N ILE A 258 25.22 -1.14 15.58
CA ILE A 258 24.58 -0.52 14.40
C ILE A 258 24.50 -1.50 13.21
N GLU A 259 25.46 -2.41 13.05
CA GLU A 259 25.38 -3.48 12.05
C GLU A 259 24.28 -4.48 12.40
N GLY A 260 24.14 -4.83 13.68
CA GLY A 260 23.01 -5.63 14.15
C GLY A 260 21.67 -5.01 13.80
N MET A 261 21.53 -3.69 13.94
CA MET A 261 20.31 -2.96 13.53
C MET A 261 20.11 -2.98 12.00
N ALA A 262 21.18 -2.94 11.21
CA ALA A 262 21.11 -3.08 9.76
C ALA A 262 20.61 -4.48 9.34
N PHE A 263 21.13 -5.53 9.95
CA PHE A 263 20.61 -6.89 9.76
C PHE A 263 19.17 -7.02 10.27
N GLY A 264 18.81 -6.37 11.38
CA GLY A 264 17.45 -6.28 11.88
C GLY A 264 16.48 -5.72 10.86
N THR A 265 16.91 -4.75 10.04
CA THR A 265 16.10 -4.21 8.93
C THR A 265 15.82 -5.30 7.87
N LEU A 266 16.78 -6.16 7.56
CA LEU A 266 16.56 -7.32 6.68
C LEU A 266 15.60 -8.33 7.29
N VAL A 267 15.75 -8.64 8.59
CA VAL A 267 14.81 -9.50 9.32
C VAL A 267 13.40 -8.93 9.25
N GLY A 268 13.24 -7.62 9.44
CA GLY A 268 11.96 -6.92 9.30
C GLY A 268 11.38 -7.07 7.89
N GLY A 269 12.17 -6.83 6.85
CA GLY A 269 11.75 -7.02 5.46
C GLY A 269 11.33 -8.46 5.14
N PHE A 270 12.07 -9.42 5.66
CA PHE A 270 11.72 -10.83 5.53
C PHE A 270 10.40 -11.16 6.24
N LEU A 271 10.20 -10.71 7.47
CA LEU A 271 8.97 -10.93 8.22
C LEU A 271 7.76 -10.26 7.56
N GLN A 272 7.94 -9.07 6.99
CA GLN A 272 6.89 -8.40 6.21
C GLN A 272 6.40 -9.24 5.02
N PHE A 273 7.30 -9.94 4.36
CA PHE A 273 6.95 -10.88 3.28
C PHE A 273 6.38 -12.19 3.86
N ALA A 274 7.05 -12.77 4.86
CA ALA A 274 6.75 -14.09 5.41
C ALA A 274 5.33 -14.17 6.01
N VAL A 275 4.86 -13.12 6.70
CA VAL A 275 3.50 -13.09 7.27
C VAL A 275 2.40 -13.19 6.20
N GLN A 276 2.68 -12.77 4.98
CA GLN A 276 1.74 -12.84 3.86
C GLN A 276 1.74 -14.22 3.18
N TRP A 277 2.81 -14.98 3.32
CA TRP A 277 3.02 -16.25 2.62
C TRP A 277 1.93 -17.31 2.86
N PRO A 278 1.47 -17.56 4.12
CA PRO A 278 0.39 -18.52 4.36
C PRO A 278 -0.91 -18.15 3.66
N SER A 279 -1.23 -16.85 3.63
CA SER A 279 -2.44 -16.34 2.95
C SER A 279 -2.32 -16.43 1.44
N LEU A 280 -1.15 -16.23 0.86
CA LEU A 280 -0.90 -16.46 -0.55
C LEU A 280 -1.11 -17.92 -0.93
N ARG A 281 -0.61 -18.85 -0.12
CA ARG A 281 -0.81 -20.30 -0.35
C ARG A 281 -2.29 -20.69 -0.25
N ARG A 282 -3.02 -20.17 0.73
CA ARG A 282 -4.47 -20.37 0.87
C ARG A 282 -5.26 -19.79 -0.30
N ALA A 283 -4.80 -18.68 -0.88
CA ALA A 283 -5.36 -18.09 -2.09
C ALA A 283 -5.09 -18.91 -3.36
N GLY A 284 -4.30 -20.00 -3.26
CA GLY A 284 -3.95 -20.88 -4.38
C GLY A 284 -2.69 -20.46 -5.14
N PHE A 285 -2.01 -19.39 -4.73
CA PHE A 285 -0.78 -18.98 -5.37
C PHE A 285 0.36 -19.94 -5.05
N ARG A 286 1.01 -20.46 -6.11
CA ARG A 286 2.25 -21.24 -6.04
C ARG A 286 3.28 -20.59 -6.94
N TYR A 287 4.40 -20.20 -6.35
CA TYR A 287 5.48 -19.64 -7.12
C TYR A 287 6.09 -20.71 -8.04
N ARG A 288 6.17 -20.41 -9.33
CA ARG A 288 6.89 -21.19 -10.34
C ARG A 288 7.73 -20.19 -11.16
N PRO A 289 9.05 -20.35 -11.23
CA PRO A 289 9.89 -19.49 -12.03
C PRO A 289 9.45 -19.50 -13.49
N MET A 290 9.03 -18.34 -13.99
CA MET A 290 8.60 -18.18 -15.39
C MET A 290 9.06 -16.81 -15.85
N LEU A 291 9.85 -16.76 -16.91
CA LEU A 291 10.34 -15.52 -17.50
C LEU A 291 9.70 -15.31 -18.87
N SER A 292 9.07 -14.15 -19.04
CA SER A 292 8.55 -13.71 -20.34
C SER A 292 8.41 -12.20 -20.35
N PHE A 293 9.31 -11.53 -21.05
CA PHE A 293 9.22 -10.07 -21.29
C PHE A 293 8.28 -9.73 -22.46
N THR A 294 7.89 -10.73 -23.25
CA THR A 294 7.00 -10.56 -24.40
C THR A 294 5.53 -10.67 -24.04
N ASP A 295 5.23 -11.14 -22.82
CA ASP A 295 3.86 -11.30 -22.34
C ASP A 295 3.11 -9.95 -22.31
N PRO A 296 1.90 -9.85 -22.89
CA PRO A 296 1.13 -8.61 -22.94
C PRO A 296 0.84 -8.00 -21.56
N GLY A 297 0.56 -8.84 -20.56
CA GLY A 297 0.28 -8.39 -19.18
C GLY A 297 1.54 -7.82 -18.52
N VAL A 298 2.71 -8.43 -18.71
CA VAL A 298 3.98 -7.90 -18.21
C VAL A 298 4.29 -6.56 -18.86
N ARG A 299 4.14 -6.43 -20.18
CA ARG A 299 4.34 -5.16 -20.90
C ARG A 299 3.36 -4.07 -20.45
N GLN A 300 2.11 -4.43 -20.17
CA GLN A 300 1.11 -3.49 -19.65
C GLN A 300 1.52 -2.97 -18.29
N ILE A 301 1.96 -3.83 -17.37
CA ILE A 301 2.46 -3.44 -16.06
C ILE A 301 3.65 -2.48 -16.20
N MET A 302 4.64 -2.82 -17.01
CA MET A 302 5.81 -1.96 -17.25
C MET A 302 5.42 -0.60 -17.83
N ARG A 303 4.48 -0.54 -18.77
CA ARG A 303 3.98 0.72 -19.36
C ARG A 303 3.28 1.58 -18.33
N LEU A 304 2.49 1.00 -17.43
CA LEU A 304 1.80 1.74 -16.38
C LEU A 304 2.77 2.20 -15.27
N MET A 305 3.83 1.45 -15.00
CA MET A 305 4.85 1.82 -14.02
C MET A 305 5.66 3.05 -14.43
N GLY A 306 6.01 3.18 -15.71
CA GLY A 306 6.90 4.24 -16.18
C GLY A 306 6.47 5.66 -15.73
N PRO A 307 5.28 6.15 -16.09
CA PRO A 307 4.80 7.47 -15.66
C PRO A 307 4.70 7.61 -14.14
N ALA A 308 4.33 6.56 -13.42
CA ALA A 308 4.20 6.58 -11.97
C ALA A 308 5.57 6.70 -11.28
N VAL A 309 6.60 6.03 -11.79
CA VAL A 309 7.99 6.18 -11.32
C VAL A 309 8.48 7.62 -11.52
N ILE A 310 8.22 8.23 -12.68
CA ILE A 310 8.59 9.63 -12.93
C ILE A 310 7.87 10.57 -11.94
N GLY A 311 6.58 10.34 -11.69
CA GLY A 311 5.80 11.15 -10.74
C GLY A 311 6.34 11.10 -9.31
N THR A 312 6.85 9.96 -8.87
CA THR A 312 7.44 9.80 -7.52
C THR A 312 8.90 10.25 -7.44
N ALA A 313 9.61 10.30 -8.57
CA ALA A 313 11.03 10.65 -8.62
C ALA A 313 11.32 12.06 -8.08
N ALA A 314 10.42 13.02 -8.27
CA ALA A 314 10.60 14.39 -7.77
C ALA A 314 10.78 14.44 -6.24
N VAL A 315 9.97 13.66 -5.49
CA VAL A 315 10.10 13.56 -4.02
C VAL A 315 11.43 12.93 -3.65
N GLN A 316 11.86 11.92 -4.39
CA GLN A 316 13.11 11.21 -4.12
C GLN A 316 14.34 12.08 -4.41
N ILE A 317 14.28 12.92 -5.46
CA ILE A 317 15.32 13.92 -5.75
C ILE A 317 15.43 14.92 -4.59
N ASN A 318 14.31 15.42 -4.05
CA ASN A 318 14.32 16.32 -2.90
C ASN A 318 15.00 15.66 -1.68
N VAL A 319 14.65 14.42 -1.38
CA VAL A 319 15.27 13.64 -0.28
C VAL A 319 16.77 13.45 -0.51
N PHE A 320 17.18 13.18 -1.74
CA PHE A 320 18.59 13.05 -2.13
C PHE A 320 19.35 14.36 -1.88
N VAL A 321 18.86 15.46 -2.42
CA VAL A 321 19.49 16.80 -2.31
C VAL A 321 19.62 17.23 -0.85
N ASN A 322 18.56 17.04 -0.05
CA ASN A 322 18.59 17.36 1.38
C ASN A 322 19.63 16.52 2.15
N THR A 323 19.82 15.26 1.79
CA THR A 323 20.85 14.42 2.42
C THR A 323 22.25 14.86 2.04
N ASN A 324 22.44 15.20 0.77
CA ASN A 324 23.70 15.70 0.25
C ASN A 324 24.13 16.95 1.01
N PHE A 325 23.30 18.00 1.05
CA PHE A 325 23.59 19.22 1.80
C PHE A 325 23.78 18.96 3.30
N ALA A 326 22.96 18.11 3.92
CA ALA A 326 23.11 17.81 5.34
C ALA A 326 24.44 17.10 5.65
N SER A 327 25.02 16.37 4.70
CA SER A 327 26.29 15.68 4.87
C SER A 327 27.51 16.61 4.88
N GLU A 328 27.38 17.80 4.31
CA GLU A 328 28.46 18.78 4.14
C GLU A 328 28.42 19.93 5.16
N ILE A 329 27.49 19.87 6.14
CA ILE A 329 27.40 20.92 7.18
C ILE A 329 28.65 20.84 8.06
N VAL A 330 29.35 21.99 8.16
CA VAL A 330 30.55 22.14 8.94
C VAL A 330 30.30 22.95 10.22
N ASP A 331 31.09 22.71 11.25
CA ASP A 331 31.14 23.51 12.46
C ASP A 331 31.83 24.86 12.12
N PRO A 332 31.17 26.00 12.32
CA PRO A 332 31.74 27.32 12.04
C PRO A 332 33.03 27.62 12.83
N ALA A 333 33.21 27.00 14.01
CA ALA A 333 34.38 27.23 14.85
C ALA A 333 35.60 26.41 14.44
N THR A 334 35.38 25.18 13.98
CA THR A 334 36.49 24.25 13.67
C THR A 334 36.67 24.01 12.18
N GLY A 335 35.66 24.33 11.34
CA GLY A 335 35.65 24.00 9.92
C GLY A 335 35.48 22.50 9.63
N ALA A 336 35.32 21.67 10.64
CA ALA A 336 35.15 20.22 10.49
C ALA A 336 33.71 19.86 10.16
N VAL A 337 33.52 18.82 9.35
CA VAL A 337 32.17 18.28 9.05
C VAL A 337 31.52 17.73 10.31
N LEU A 338 30.28 18.19 10.57
CA LEU A 338 29.53 17.81 11.77
C LEU A 338 28.97 16.38 11.65
N ASN A 339 28.97 15.69 12.79
CA ASN A 339 28.18 14.47 12.96
C ASN A 339 26.80 14.84 13.54
N GLY A 340 25.74 14.32 12.92
CA GLY A 340 24.37 14.49 13.40
C GLY A 340 23.40 15.21 12.46
N PRO A 341 23.84 16.07 11.51
CA PRO A 341 22.88 16.84 10.70
C PRO A 341 21.89 15.96 9.88
N VAL A 342 22.32 14.82 9.36
CA VAL A 342 21.43 13.89 8.67
C VAL A 342 20.40 13.28 9.64
N SER A 343 20.82 12.99 10.85
CA SER A 343 19.95 12.51 11.93
C SER A 343 18.93 13.57 12.35
N TRP A 344 19.37 14.84 12.55
CA TRP A 344 18.48 15.95 12.88
C TRP A 344 17.41 16.17 11.82
N LEU A 345 17.80 16.14 10.56
CA LEU A 345 16.89 16.24 9.42
C LEU A 345 15.87 15.11 9.45
N ASN A 346 16.30 13.87 9.70
CA ASN A 346 15.40 12.72 9.79
C ASN A 346 14.39 12.86 10.94
N TYR A 347 14.84 13.32 12.12
CA TYR A 347 13.95 13.56 13.26
C TYR A 347 12.90 14.63 12.93
N ALA A 348 13.34 15.76 12.35
CA ALA A 348 12.42 16.83 11.93
C ALA A 348 11.36 16.33 10.94
N PHE A 349 11.78 15.56 9.92
CA PHE A 349 10.84 14.95 8.97
C PHE A 349 9.84 14.00 9.64
N ARG A 350 10.26 13.22 10.63
CA ARG A 350 9.36 12.32 11.34
C ARG A 350 8.29 13.07 12.12
N PHE A 351 8.67 14.12 12.84
CA PHE A 351 7.70 14.97 13.55
C PHE A 351 6.71 15.64 12.59
N MET A 352 7.16 16.08 11.43
CA MET A 352 6.31 16.68 10.41
C MET A 352 5.37 15.63 9.76
N GLN A 353 5.89 14.46 9.39
CA GLN A 353 5.12 13.43 8.71
C GLN A 353 4.08 12.74 9.59
N PHE A 354 4.30 12.65 10.90
CA PHE A 354 3.40 11.94 11.79
C PHE A 354 2.01 12.58 11.84
N PRO A 355 1.84 13.90 12.12
CA PRO A 355 0.54 14.56 12.06
C PRO A 355 -0.09 14.49 10.67
N ILE A 356 0.67 14.78 9.62
CA ILE A 356 0.18 14.73 8.22
C ILE A 356 -0.34 13.34 7.90
N GLY A 357 0.39 12.30 8.32
CA GLY A 357 0.00 10.91 8.07
C GLY A 357 -1.25 10.48 8.84
N VAL A 358 -1.47 10.98 10.05
CA VAL A 358 -2.65 10.65 10.86
C VAL A 358 -3.86 11.43 10.38
N PHE A 359 -3.76 12.76 10.30
CA PHE A 359 -4.88 13.63 9.93
C PHE A 359 -5.19 13.55 8.43
N GLY A 360 -4.18 13.56 7.57
CA GLY A 360 -4.39 13.48 6.11
C GLY A 360 -5.06 12.18 5.67
N VAL A 361 -4.67 11.03 6.24
CA VAL A 361 -5.33 9.75 5.95
C VAL A 361 -6.74 9.71 6.51
N ALA A 362 -6.98 10.25 7.71
CA ALA A 362 -8.31 10.32 8.30
C ALA A 362 -9.27 11.15 7.42
N ILE A 363 -8.85 12.33 6.99
CA ILE A 363 -9.64 13.22 6.11
C ILE A 363 -9.86 12.57 4.74
N ALA A 364 -8.81 12.00 4.14
CA ALA A 364 -8.92 11.32 2.84
C ALA A 364 -9.90 10.15 2.89
N THR A 365 -9.86 9.32 3.93
CA THR A 365 -10.78 8.19 4.08
C THR A 365 -12.21 8.63 4.36
N ALA A 366 -12.42 9.73 5.09
CA ALA A 366 -13.73 10.30 5.33
C ALA A 366 -14.33 10.97 4.09
N ALA A 367 -13.50 11.66 3.29
CA ALA A 367 -13.93 12.37 2.08
C ALA A 367 -14.20 11.43 0.88
N LEU A 368 -13.48 10.30 0.79
CA LEU A 368 -13.54 9.40 -0.36
C LEU A 368 -14.97 8.92 -0.72
N PRO A 369 -15.85 8.51 0.23
CA PRO A 369 -17.21 8.10 -0.09
C PRO A 369 -18.08 9.25 -0.59
N ALA A 370 -17.87 10.48 -0.11
CA ALA A 370 -18.58 11.68 -0.56
C ALA A 370 -18.14 12.06 -1.98
N LEU A 371 -16.84 12.09 -2.24
CA LEU A 371 -16.26 12.33 -3.55
C LEU A 371 -16.72 11.29 -4.59
N SER A 372 -16.72 10.01 -4.22
CA SER A 372 -17.18 8.94 -5.13
C SER A 372 -18.67 9.04 -5.49
N ARG A 373 -19.50 9.56 -4.60
CA ARG A 373 -20.93 9.79 -4.90
C ARG A 373 -21.13 10.99 -5.79
N SER A 374 -20.37 12.06 -5.57
CA SER A 374 -20.51 13.30 -6.35
C SER A 374 -20.00 13.17 -7.80
N THR A 375 -19.14 12.18 -8.11
CA THR A 375 -18.76 11.88 -9.50
C THR A 375 -19.86 11.24 -10.34
N ALA A 376 -20.92 10.73 -9.71
CA ALA A 376 -22.09 10.18 -10.41
C ALA A 376 -23.04 11.27 -10.96
N ASN A 377 -22.89 12.52 -10.52
CA ASN A 377 -23.68 13.65 -11.01
C ASN A 377 -23.01 14.28 -12.25
N PRO A 378 -23.77 14.55 -13.34
CA PRO A 378 -23.24 15.23 -14.53
C PRO A 378 -22.69 16.64 -14.23
N ASP A 379 -23.22 17.30 -13.22
CA ASP A 379 -22.73 18.58 -12.71
C ASP A 379 -21.64 18.33 -11.66
N ASN A 380 -20.40 18.64 -12.03
CA ASN A 380 -19.22 18.47 -11.16
C ASN A 380 -19.13 19.52 -10.02
N SER A 381 -20.16 20.34 -9.80
CA SER A 381 -20.14 21.40 -8.78
C SER A 381 -20.03 20.84 -7.36
N GLU A 382 -20.79 19.79 -7.04
CA GLU A 382 -20.75 19.09 -5.75
C GLU A 382 -19.40 18.41 -5.51
N PHE A 383 -18.82 17.81 -6.55
CA PHE A 383 -17.46 17.22 -6.49
C PHE A 383 -16.41 18.28 -6.17
N ARG A 384 -16.45 19.43 -6.88
CA ARG A 384 -15.52 20.54 -6.67
C ARG A 384 -15.63 21.13 -5.25
N GLN A 385 -16.85 21.32 -4.75
CA GLN A 385 -17.08 21.83 -3.39
C GLN A 385 -16.58 20.85 -2.32
N THR A 386 -16.92 19.56 -2.45
CA THR A 386 -16.46 18.52 -1.51
C THR A 386 -14.92 18.39 -1.53
N LEU A 387 -14.31 18.45 -2.70
CA LEU A 387 -12.87 18.40 -2.84
C LEU A 387 -12.20 19.63 -2.22
N ALA A 388 -12.71 20.84 -2.53
CA ALA A 388 -12.18 22.09 -1.98
C ALA A 388 -12.30 22.12 -0.45
N HIS A 389 -13.45 21.70 0.12
CA HIS A 389 -13.64 21.63 1.56
C HIS A 389 -12.70 20.62 2.22
N SER A 390 -12.54 19.43 1.61
CA SER A 390 -11.62 18.41 2.12
C SER A 390 -10.15 18.85 2.08
N LEU A 391 -9.74 19.56 1.02
CA LEU A 391 -8.41 20.15 0.92
C LEU A 391 -8.21 21.24 1.97
N ALA A 392 -9.18 22.13 2.17
CA ALA A 392 -9.10 23.19 3.18
C ALA A 392 -9.01 22.67 4.64
N GLN A 393 -9.42 21.43 4.88
CA GLN A 393 -9.28 20.78 6.20
C GLN A 393 -7.88 20.17 6.41
N VAL A 394 -7.11 19.97 5.35
CA VAL A 394 -5.74 19.40 5.42
C VAL A 394 -4.71 20.51 5.61
N PHE A 395 -4.98 21.70 5.08
CA PHE A 395 -4.12 22.90 5.16
C PHE A 395 -4.65 23.90 6.17
#